data_b7e26aff46ce13cba9a1ecad442bd16e
#
_entry.id   b7e26aff46ce13cba9a1ecad442bd16e
#
_cell.length_a   1.000
_cell.length_b   1.000
_cell.length_c   1.000
_cell.angle_alpha   90.00
_cell.angle_beta   90.00
_cell.angle_gamma   90.00
#
_symmetry.space_group_name_H-M   'P 1'
#
loop_
_entity.id
_entity.type
_entity.pdbx_description
1 polymer ?
#
loop_
_entity_poly.entity_id
_entity_poly.type
_entity_poly.pdbx_seq_one_letter_code
_entity_poly.pdbx_strand_id
1 'polypeptide(L)'
;MYRKIKFPHFDAEKIDDIYYNLFRNSSEKFKSEIHDIYFGKFFRYEYEGKEKYWGNAMGVEASDKQIDYLFQIHEEFDTPLCLTLNSLETPHELLDKKELLDQLIDFIGSFYERGLRHCILSSNHIIRSKILHKAFPEMRWENTVNQRVMDAQTALDFIFNGYDILMLDRSLNRNIKELRRIKNAVDYYNEKYKPDKKVTTCLLVSETCINNCPFKKEHDSVGEKIGAEYFRGLSNLSCDNWRFTDFGLIPRNGVDIVATDKDMWNKWSELTDCFK
;
A
#
# COMPACT_ATOMS: atom_id res chain seq x y z
N MET A 1 12.19 9.98 -17.25
CA MET A 1 11.29 10.27 -16.10
C MET A 1 11.67 9.31 -15.00
N TYR A 2 12.09 9.81 -13.85
CA TYR A 2 12.47 8.95 -12.72
C TYR A 2 11.21 8.39 -12.08
N ARG A 3 11.14 7.09 -11.90
CA ARG A 3 10.05 6.41 -11.21
C ARG A 3 10.40 6.28 -9.74
N LYS A 4 9.46 6.64 -8.88
CA LYS A 4 9.66 6.59 -7.44
C LYS A 4 9.39 5.18 -6.93
N ILE A 5 10.12 4.79 -5.89
CA ILE A 5 10.04 3.47 -5.27
C ILE A 5 9.46 3.61 -3.86
N LYS A 6 8.48 2.78 -3.52
CA LYS A 6 7.97 2.65 -2.15
C LYS A 6 8.82 1.63 -1.41
N PHE A 7 9.28 2.03 -0.24
CA PHE A 7 10.18 1.24 0.59
C PHE A 7 9.42 0.64 1.79
N PRO A 8 9.48 -0.70 2.03
CA PRO A 8 8.86 -1.27 3.21
C PRO A 8 9.69 -0.98 4.45
N HIS A 9 9.04 -0.65 5.57
CA HIS A 9 9.64 -0.79 6.88
C HIS A 9 9.46 -2.24 7.34
N PHE A 10 10.56 -2.91 7.67
CA PHE A 10 10.52 -4.27 8.22
C PHE A 10 10.67 -4.22 9.73
N ASP A 11 9.81 -4.98 10.41
CA ASP A 11 9.85 -5.16 11.86
C ASP A 11 10.99 -6.12 12.22
N ALA A 12 12.21 -5.58 12.35
CA ALA A 12 13.31 -6.31 12.92
C ALA A 12 14.10 -5.36 13.82
N GLU A 13 14.29 -5.73 15.08
CA GLU A 13 14.96 -4.93 16.12
C GLU A 13 16.34 -4.37 15.72
N LYS A 14 16.96 -4.92 14.69
CA LYS A 14 18.29 -4.54 14.20
C LYS A 14 18.26 -3.70 12.92
N ILE A 15 17.08 -3.37 12.36
CA ILE A 15 16.97 -2.70 11.08
C ILE A 15 16.95 -1.18 11.22
N ASP A 16 16.61 -0.64 12.37
CA ASP A 16 16.48 0.80 12.59
C ASP A 16 17.76 1.54 12.18
N ASP A 17 18.91 1.09 12.68
CA ASP A 17 20.20 1.66 12.33
C ASP A 17 20.58 1.43 10.85
N ILE A 18 20.12 0.33 10.25
CA ILE A 18 20.39 0.00 8.85
C ILE A 18 19.68 0.99 7.92
N TYR A 19 18.39 1.27 8.16
CA TYR A 19 17.63 2.23 7.36
C TYR A 19 18.22 3.63 7.49
N TYR A 20 18.47 4.10 8.70
CA TYR A 20 19.06 5.40 8.92
C TYR A 20 20.42 5.54 8.23
N ASN A 21 21.30 4.54 8.40
CA ASN A 21 22.60 4.53 7.76
C ASN A 21 22.51 4.41 6.22
N LEU A 22 21.53 3.67 5.70
CA LEU A 22 21.27 3.62 4.27
C LEU A 22 20.95 5.02 3.73
N PHE A 23 20.02 5.73 4.34
CA PHE A 23 19.65 7.08 3.92
C PHE A 23 20.80 8.07 4.09
N ARG A 24 21.47 8.07 5.23
CA ARG A 24 22.61 8.94 5.53
C ARG A 24 23.76 8.79 4.52
N ASN A 25 24.05 7.57 4.09
CA ASN A 25 25.17 7.26 3.19
C ASN A 25 24.77 7.21 1.71
N SER A 26 23.49 7.37 1.39
CA SER A 26 23.01 7.35 0.02
C SER A 26 23.12 8.71 -0.66
N SER A 27 23.20 8.69 -2.00
CA SER A 27 23.20 9.92 -2.80
C SER A 27 21.85 10.64 -2.72
N GLU A 28 21.85 11.96 -2.95
CA GLU A 28 20.63 12.75 -3.07
C GLU A 28 19.72 12.23 -4.19
N LYS A 29 20.32 11.72 -5.26
CA LYS A 29 19.59 11.07 -6.35
C LYS A 29 18.79 9.87 -5.83
N PHE A 30 19.40 8.96 -5.07
CA PHE A 30 18.71 7.81 -4.48
C PHE A 30 17.55 8.28 -3.58
N LYS A 31 17.79 9.22 -2.68
CA LYS A 31 16.78 9.74 -1.77
C LYS A 31 15.59 10.34 -2.54
N SER A 32 15.85 11.09 -3.61
CA SER A 32 14.80 11.68 -4.45
C SER A 32 13.97 10.66 -5.25
N GLU A 33 14.46 9.44 -5.43
CA GLU A 33 13.75 8.34 -6.08
C GLU A 33 12.83 7.57 -5.12
N ILE A 34 12.93 7.80 -3.81
CA ILE A 34 12.01 7.20 -2.84
C ILE A 34 10.67 7.94 -2.86
N HIS A 35 9.59 7.19 -3.06
CA HIS A 35 8.23 7.72 -3.01
C HIS A 35 7.79 7.92 -1.57
N ASP A 36 7.92 6.88 -0.76
CA ASP A 36 7.71 6.88 0.69
C ASP A 36 8.28 5.61 1.33
N ILE A 37 8.44 5.66 2.66
CA ILE A 37 8.64 4.48 3.48
C ILE A 37 7.31 4.15 4.14
N TYR A 38 6.76 2.95 3.85
CA TYR A 38 5.48 2.55 4.42
C TYR A 38 5.65 1.62 5.62
N PHE A 39 4.88 1.87 6.67
CA PHE A 39 4.89 1.13 7.92
C PHE A 39 3.48 0.76 8.37
N GLY A 40 3.34 -0.37 9.08
CA GLY A 40 2.09 -0.81 9.66
C GLY A 40 1.93 -0.30 11.10
N LYS A 41 0.71 0.05 11.47
CA LYS A 41 0.28 0.30 12.85
C LYS A 41 -1.15 -0.16 13.03
N PHE A 42 -1.53 -0.53 14.27
CA PHE A 42 -2.90 -0.83 14.60
C PHE A 42 -3.57 0.35 15.29
N PHE A 43 -4.74 0.74 14.80
CA PHE A 43 -5.69 1.53 15.55
C PHE A 43 -6.36 0.63 16.58
N ARG A 44 -6.13 0.89 17.87
CA ARG A 44 -6.73 0.17 18.99
C ARG A 44 -7.86 0.99 19.59
N TYR A 45 -8.94 0.34 19.92
CA TYR A 45 -10.13 0.97 20.51
C TYR A 45 -10.89 -0.02 21.39
N GLU A 46 -11.70 0.50 22.28
CA GLU A 46 -12.58 -0.31 23.12
C GLU A 46 -14.01 -0.28 22.53
N TYR A 47 -14.63 -1.45 22.41
CA TYR A 47 -16.00 -1.59 21.98
C TYR A 47 -16.70 -2.72 22.75
N GLU A 48 -17.85 -2.41 23.39
CA GLU A 48 -18.62 -3.35 24.20
C GLU A 48 -17.78 -4.04 25.30
N GLY A 49 -16.91 -3.26 25.98
CA GLY A 49 -16.03 -3.75 27.04
C GLY A 49 -14.92 -4.69 26.58
N LYS A 50 -14.59 -4.68 25.28
CA LYS A 50 -13.50 -5.46 24.70
C LYS A 50 -12.55 -4.57 23.94
N GLU A 51 -11.25 -4.79 24.12
CA GLU A 51 -10.24 -4.21 23.27
C GLU A 51 -10.30 -4.82 21.88
N LYS A 52 -10.35 -3.98 20.87
CA LYS A 52 -10.33 -4.33 19.46
C LYS A 52 -9.23 -3.56 18.74
N TYR A 53 -8.85 -4.03 17.57
CA TYR A 53 -7.88 -3.35 16.72
C TYR A 53 -8.23 -3.50 15.23
N TRP A 54 -7.81 -2.51 14.47
CA TRP A 54 -7.91 -2.50 13.00
C TRP A 54 -6.68 -1.82 12.40
N GLY A 55 -6.19 -2.27 11.26
CA GLY A 55 -5.03 -1.63 10.64
C GLY A 55 -4.32 -2.49 9.61
N ASN A 56 -3.10 -2.94 9.89
CA ASN A 56 -2.29 -3.67 8.94
C ASN A 56 -2.74 -5.14 8.79
N ALA A 57 -3.17 -5.51 7.57
CA ALA A 57 -3.61 -6.87 7.23
C ALA A 57 -2.55 -7.97 7.46
N MET A 58 -1.27 -7.63 7.43
CA MET A 58 -0.18 -8.60 7.65
C MET A 58 0.06 -8.92 9.12
N GLY A 59 -0.67 -8.27 10.05
CA GLY A 59 -0.46 -8.46 11.49
C GLY A 59 0.87 -7.90 12.01
N VAL A 60 1.58 -7.11 11.21
CA VAL A 60 2.87 -6.52 11.57
C VAL A 60 2.67 -5.07 11.97
N GLU A 61 3.25 -4.68 13.11
CA GLU A 61 3.16 -3.35 13.66
C GLU A 61 4.55 -2.80 13.96
N ALA A 62 4.83 -1.60 13.49
CA ALA A 62 6.03 -0.88 13.89
C ALA A 62 5.93 -0.46 15.37
N SER A 63 6.97 -0.69 16.15
CA SER A 63 7.06 -0.21 17.53
C SER A 63 7.16 1.32 17.56
N ASP A 64 6.82 1.93 18.68
CA ASP A 64 6.92 3.39 18.82
C ASP A 64 8.35 3.89 18.59
N LYS A 65 9.35 3.14 19.06
CA LYS A 65 10.76 3.43 18.78
C LYS A 65 11.09 3.41 17.29
N GLN A 66 10.58 2.44 16.54
CA GLN A 66 10.77 2.35 15.09
C GLN A 66 10.08 3.51 14.37
N ILE A 67 8.89 3.90 14.82
CA ILE A 67 8.17 5.06 14.31
C ILE A 67 8.97 6.33 14.53
N ASP A 68 9.57 6.51 15.70
CA ASP A 68 10.43 7.67 15.98
C ASP A 68 11.63 7.72 15.04
N TYR A 69 12.30 6.59 14.76
CA TYR A 69 13.35 6.52 13.75
C TYR A 69 12.87 6.87 12.34
N LEU A 70 11.68 6.43 11.95
CA LEU A 70 11.11 6.77 10.65
C LEU A 70 10.87 8.28 10.54
N PHE A 71 10.31 8.89 11.57
CA PHE A 71 10.13 10.34 11.59
C PHE A 71 11.44 11.10 11.63
N GLN A 72 12.48 10.60 12.29
CA GLN A 72 13.82 11.16 12.21
C GLN A 72 14.38 11.10 10.77
N ILE A 73 14.19 10.00 10.06
CA ILE A 73 14.56 9.89 8.62
C ILE A 73 13.77 10.90 7.78
N HIS A 74 12.48 11.05 8.07
CA HIS A 74 11.64 12.04 7.39
C HIS A 74 12.16 13.47 7.58
N GLU A 75 12.43 13.86 8.82
CA GLU A 75 12.90 15.20 9.18
C GLU A 75 14.29 15.50 8.61
N GLU A 76 15.22 14.54 8.67
CA GLU A 76 16.61 14.76 8.26
C GLU A 76 16.82 14.67 6.74
N PHE A 77 16.06 13.80 6.05
CA PHE A 77 16.29 13.50 4.63
C PHE A 77 15.11 13.87 3.72
N ASP A 78 14.07 14.54 4.23
CA ASP A 78 12.84 14.88 3.49
C ASP A 78 12.19 13.65 2.81
N THR A 79 12.27 12.49 3.47
CA THR A 79 11.74 11.24 2.94
C THR A 79 10.29 11.06 3.38
N PRO A 80 9.30 10.99 2.47
CA PRO A 80 7.90 10.83 2.85
C PRO A 80 7.64 9.50 3.56
N LEU A 81 6.71 9.52 4.52
CA LEU A 81 6.25 8.34 5.24
C LEU A 81 4.81 8.00 4.83
N CYS A 82 4.46 6.69 4.91
CA CYS A 82 3.12 6.19 4.59
C CYS A 82 2.63 5.24 5.68
N LEU A 83 1.55 5.62 6.37
CA LEU A 83 0.87 4.74 7.32
C LEU A 83 0.04 3.68 6.57
N THR A 84 0.09 2.43 7.00
CA THR A 84 -0.64 1.32 6.37
C THR A 84 -1.77 0.81 7.26
N LEU A 85 -3.02 1.09 6.84
CA LEU A 85 -4.27 0.61 7.40
C LEU A 85 -5.02 -0.17 6.31
N ASN A 86 -4.47 -1.32 5.91
CA ASN A 86 -4.86 -2.03 4.69
C ASN A 86 -5.68 -3.31 4.92
N SER A 87 -6.16 -3.57 6.14
CA SER A 87 -7.11 -4.65 6.39
C SER A 87 -8.42 -4.38 5.64
N LEU A 88 -8.87 -5.35 4.84
CA LEU A 88 -10.10 -5.21 4.03
C LEU A 88 -11.37 -5.24 4.87
N GLU A 89 -11.31 -5.86 6.04
CA GLU A 89 -12.45 -5.92 6.96
C GLU A 89 -12.48 -4.69 7.86
N THR A 90 -13.10 -3.61 7.38
CA THR A 90 -13.39 -2.46 8.23
C THR A 90 -14.42 -2.85 9.26
N PRO A 91 -14.14 -2.74 10.58
CA PRO A 91 -15.14 -3.00 11.61
C PRO A 91 -16.38 -2.13 11.41
N HIS A 92 -17.57 -2.73 11.44
CA HIS A 92 -18.81 -1.99 11.18
C HIS A 92 -19.05 -0.89 12.21
N GLU A 93 -18.64 -1.10 13.47
CA GLU A 93 -18.73 -0.09 14.53
C GLU A 93 -17.97 1.19 14.22
N LEU A 94 -16.89 1.13 13.43
CA LEU A 94 -16.18 2.34 12.95
C LEU A 94 -17.01 3.13 11.92
N LEU A 95 -17.98 2.49 11.29
CA LEU A 95 -18.88 3.14 10.34
C LEU A 95 -20.13 3.70 11.01
N ASP A 96 -20.54 3.08 12.13
CA ASP A 96 -21.82 3.37 12.81
C ASP A 96 -21.65 4.26 14.04
N LYS A 97 -20.46 4.31 14.65
CA LYS A 97 -20.20 5.06 15.87
C LYS A 97 -19.27 6.24 15.63
N LYS A 98 -19.85 7.44 15.74
CA LYS A 98 -19.08 8.68 15.52
C LYS A 98 -17.88 8.78 16.45
N GLU A 99 -18.03 8.36 17.71
CA GLU A 99 -16.96 8.44 18.72
C GLU A 99 -15.74 7.59 18.35
N LEU A 100 -15.95 6.43 17.71
CA LEU A 100 -14.87 5.57 17.25
C LEU A 100 -14.20 6.13 15.98
N LEU A 101 -14.98 6.76 15.12
CA LEU A 101 -14.43 7.44 13.96
C LEU A 101 -13.61 8.68 14.39
N ASP A 102 -14.06 9.42 15.39
CA ASP A 102 -13.30 10.55 15.96
C ASP A 102 -11.97 10.04 16.57
N GLN A 103 -11.96 8.91 17.30
CA GLN A 103 -10.73 8.28 17.80
C GLN A 103 -9.79 7.83 16.66
N LEU A 104 -10.33 7.32 15.55
CA LEU A 104 -9.52 7.00 14.35
C LEU A 104 -8.89 8.27 13.74
N ILE A 105 -9.64 9.38 13.72
CA ILE A 105 -9.13 10.66 13.28
C ILE A 105 -7.99 11.12 14.20
N ASP A 106 -8.17 11.07 15.52
CA ASP A 106 -7.12 11.44 16.48
C ASP A 106 -5.87 10.57 16.31
N PHE A 107 -6.07 9.25 16.13
CA PHE A 107 -4.97 8.31 15.87
C PHE A 107 -4.17 8.68 14.61
N ILE A 108 -4.83 8.91 13.48
CA ILE A 108 -4.15 9.34 12.23
C ILE A 108 -3.55 10.74 12.41
N GLY A 109 -4.25 11.62 13.14
CA GLY A 109 -3.84 13.00 13.44
C GLY A 109 -2.49 13.05 14.15
N SER A 110 -2.24 12.15 15.09
CA SER A 110 -0.97 12.07 15.82
C SER A 110 0.25 11.88 14.91
N PHE A 111 0.09 11.20 13.79
CA PHE A 111 1.14 11.06 12.77
C PHE A 111 1.14 12.23 11.78
N TYR A 112 -0.04 12.74 11.42
CA TYR A 112 -0.17 13.86 10.50
C TYR A 112 0.52 15.13 11.04
N GLU A 113 0.39 15.40 12.34
CA GLU A 113 1.05 16.51 13.03
C GLU A 113 2.58 16.40 13.00
N ARG A 114 3.09 15.16 12.96
CA ARG A 114 4.53 14.86 12.81
C ARG A 114 5.03 14.92 11.36
N GLY A 115 4.18 15.23 10.39
CA GLY A 115 4.58 15.33 8.99
C GLY A 115 4.14 14.15 8.08
N LEU A 116 3.36 13.18 8.57
CA LEU A 116 2.81 12.14 7.70
C LEU A 116 1.90 12.75 6.63
N ARG A 117 2.12 12.36 5.36
CA ARG A 117 1.33 12.87 4.22
C ARG A 117 0.79 11.78 3.30
N HIS A 118 1.13 10.51 3.52
CA HIS A 118 0.57 9.38 2.78
C HIS A 118 -0.06 8.37 3.74
N CYS A 119 -1.23 7.83 3.37
CA CYS A 119 -1.89 6.77 4.14
C CYS A 119 -2.57 5.77 3.21
N ILE A 120 -2.23 4.49 3.36
CA ILE A 120 -2.97 3.39 2.73
C ILE A 120 -4.17 3.09 3.62
N LEU A 121 -5.37 3.27 3.08
CA LEU A 121 -6.64 3.01 3.78
C LEU A 121 -7.56 2.18 2.90
N SER A 122 -7.92 0.98 3.36
CA SER A 122 -8.72 0.04 2.59
C SER A 122 -10.24 0.32 2.62
N SER A 123 -10.72 1.15 3.54
CA SER A 123 -12.16 1.41 3.69
C SER A 123 -12.69 2.41 2.68
N ASN A 124 -13.35 1.91 1.63
CA ASN A 124 -14.04 2.76 0.65
C ASN A 124 -15.14 3.63 1.29
N HIS A 125 -15.81 3.14 2.34
CA HIS A 125 -16.86 3.90 3.03
C HIS A 125 -16.28 5.12 3.73
N ILE A 126 -15.19 4.96 4.49
CA ILE A 126 -14.54 6.07 5.19
C ILE A 126 -13.97 7.08 4.19
N ILE A 127 -13.28 6.63 3.14
CA ILE A 127 -12.73 7.51 2.10
C ILE A 127 -13.83 8.30 1.38
N ARG A 128 -14.90 7.62 0.97
CA ARG A 128 -16.04 8.23 0.25
C ARG A 128 -16.78 9.26 1.11
N SER A 129 -16.82 9.11 2.42
CA SER A 129 -17.45 10.08 3.32
C SER A 129 -16.77 11.45 3.32
N LYS A 130 -15.52 11.53 2.84
CA LYS A 130 -14.67 12.73 2.83
C LYS A 130 -14.34 13.30 4.21
N ILE A 131 -14.69 12.60 5.29
CA ILE A 131 -14.42 13.06 6.65
C ILE A 131 -12.90 13.19 6.91
N LEU A 132 -12.13 12.19 6.47
CA LEU A 132 -10.68 12.20 6.59
C LEU A 132 -10.02 13.24 5.67
N HIS A 133 -10.58 13.51 4.50
CA HIS A 133 -10.08 14.57 3.61
C HIS A 133 -10.24 15.96 4.23
N LYS A 134 -11.33 16.17 4.98
CA LYS A 134 -11.57 17.42 5.71
C LYS A 134 -10.64 17.56 6.92
N ALA A 135 -10.41 16.47 7.65
CA ALA A 135 -9.50 16.47 8.79
C ALA A 135 -8.03 16.62 8.37
N PHE A 136 -7.65 16.04 7.24
CA PHE A 136 -6.26 15.97 6.78
C PHE A 136 -6.14 16.42 5.30
N PRO A 137 -6.25 17.71 5.01
CA PRO A 137 -6.32 18.21 3.63
C PRO A 137 -5.06 17.94 2.80
N GLU A 138 -3.89 17.82 3.43
CA GLU A 138 -2.64 17.53 2.73
C GLU A 138 -2.36 16.02 2.58
N MET A 139 -3.09 15.16 3.30
CA MET A 139 -2.92 13.71 3.21
C MET A 139 -3.28 13.19 1.82
N ARG A 140 -2.44 12.34 1.26
CA ARG A 140 -2.73 11.56 0.06
C ARG A 140 -3.21 10.17 0.47
N TRP A 141 -4.38 9.81 -0.02
CA TRP A 141 -5.02 8.54 0.29
C TRP A 141 -4.72 7.51 -0.78
N GLU A 142 -4.26 6.35 -0.34
CA GLU A 142 -3.92 5.23 -1.22
C GLU A 142 -4.81 4.02 -0.90
N ASN A 143 -5.29 3.34 -1.94
CA ASN A 143 -5.94 2.05 -1.77
C ASN A 143 -4.92 0.93 -1.55
N THR A 144 -5.39 -0.23 -1.08
CA THR A 144 -4.53 -1.42 -1.02
C THR A 144 -4.62 -2.24 -2.31
N VAL A 145 -3.54 -2.94 -2.66
CA VAL A 145 -3.52 -3.86 -3.80
C VAL A 145 -4.61 -4.95 -3.70
N ASN A 146 -5.02 -5.30 -2.49
CA ASN A 146 -6.06 -6.30 -2.25
C ASN A 146 -7.48 -5.82 -2.61
N GLN A 147 -7.67 -4.50 -2.81
CA GLN A 147 -8.93 -3.93 -3.32
C GLN A 147 -9.08 -4.07 -4.84
N ARG A 148 -8.06 -4.59 -5.54
CA ARG A 148 -8.11 -5.07 -6.91
C ARG A 148 -8.54 -4.03 -7.95
N VAL A 149 -7.82 -2.94 -8.05
CA VAL A 149 -7.97 -2.00 -9.18
C VAL A 149 -7.41 -2.66 -10.45
N MET A 150 -8.29 -3.27 -11.26
CA MET A 150 -7.92 -4.19 -12.34
C MET A 150 -8.11 -3.62 -13.73
N ASP A 151 -8.88 -2.55 -13.87
CA ASP A 151 -9.25 -1.94 -15.15
C ASP A 151 -9.48 -0.43 -15.01
N ALA A 152 -9.64 0.24 -16.14
CA ALA A 152 -9.82 1.69 -16.19
C ALA A 152 -11.11 2.17 -15.50
N GLN A 153 -12.21 1.37 -15.54
CA GLN A 153 -13.46 1.74 -14.88
C GLN A 153 -13.26 1.71 -13.36
N THR A 154 -12.72 0.62 -12.83
CA THR A 154 -12.42 0.50 -11.40
C THR A 154 -11.46 1.60 -10.93
N ALA A 155 -10.46 1.95 -11.75
CA ALA A 155 -9.54 3.04 -11.43
C ALA A 155 -10.29 4.37 -11.27
N LEU A 156 -11.19 4.71 -12.19
CA LEU A 156 -12.01 5.92 -12.08
C LEU A 156 -12.94 5.89 -10.86
N ASP A 157 -13.55 4.75 -10.55
CA ASP A 157 -14.41 4.60 -9.38
C ASP A 157 -13.65 4.90 -8.08
N PHE A 158 -12.41 4.41 -7.97
CA PHE A 158 -11.55 4.70 -6.82
C PHE A 158 -11.14 6.17 -6.74
N ILE A 159 -10.82 6.80 -7.87
CA ILE A 159 -10.55 8.24 -7.94
C ILE A 159 -11.76 9.05 -7.46
N PHE A 160 -12.96 8.75 -7.96
CA PHE A 160 -14.18 9.45 -7.53
C PHE A 160 -14.55 9.19 -6.08
N ASN A 161 -14.17 8.04 -5.51
CA ASN A 161 -14.28 7.80 -4.07
C ASN A 161 -13.33 8.70 -3.28
N GLY A 162 -12.19 9.11 -3.85
CA GLY A 162 -11.26 10.07 -3.23
C GLY A 162 -9.86 9.53 -2.97
N TYR A 163 -9.46 8.47 -3.64
CA TYR A 163 -8.07 8.04 -3.61
C TYR A 163 -7.20 8.89 -4.55
N ASP A 164 -6.04 9.28 -4.05
CA ASP A 164 -5.04 10.09 -4.76
C ASP A 164 -3.91 9.23 -5.36
N ILE A 165 -3.70 8.04 -4.78
CA ILE A 165 -2.70 7.08 -5.25
C ILE A 165 -3.40 5.75 -5.47
N LEU A 166 -3.33 5.22 -6.68
CA LEU A 166 -3.95 3.95 -7.03
C LEU A 166 -2.91 2.83 -7.02
N MET A 167 -2.98 1.97 -5.99
CA MET A 167 -2.28 0.70 -6.00
C MET A 167 -3.03 -0.27 -6.92
N LEU A 168 -2.41 -0.60 -8.04
CA LEU A 168 -2.99 -1.43 -9.08
C LEU A 168 -2.89 -2.92 -8.75
N ASP A 169 -3.83 -3.72 -9.27
CA ASP A 169 -3.84 -5.16 -9.06
C ASP A 169 -2.62 -5.83 -9.70
N ARG A 170 -2.11 -6.86 -9.06
CA ARG A 170 -0.94 -7.65 -9.47
C ARG A 170 -1.04 -8.25 -10.87
N SER A 171 -2.27 -8.62 -11.30
CA SER A 171 -2.50 -9.19 -12.64
C SER A 171 -2.16 -8.23 -13.77
N LEU A 172 -2.16 -6.92 -13.50
CA LEU A 172 -1.81 -5.88 -14.46
C LEU A 172 -0.32 -5.87 -14.82
N ASN A 173 0.53 -6.46 -13.98
CA ASN A 173 1.95 -6.57 -14.28
C ASN A 173 2.21 -7.31 -15.60
N ARG A 174 1.32 -8.19 -16.02
CA ARG A 174 1.38 -8.89 -17.31
C ARG A 174 0.36 -8.42 -18.34
N ASN A 175 -0.52 -7.49 -17.97
CA ASN A 175 -1.57 -6.96 -18.85
C ASN A 175 -1.28 -5.52 -19.27
N ILE A 176 -0.27 -5.34 -20.12
CA ILE A 176 0.17 -4.01 -20.60
C ILE A 176 -0.95 -3.26 -21.32
N LYS A 177 -1.85 -3.97 -22.01
CA LYS A 177 -2.97 -3.33 -22.71
C LYS A 177 -3.90 -2.63 -21.73
N GLU A 178 -4.27 -3.30 -20.64
CA GLU A 178 -5.15 -2.71 -19.64
C GLU A 178 -4.43 -1.65 -18.81
N LEU A 179 -3.16 -1.87 -18.48
CA LEU A 179 -2.34 -0.88 -17.80
C LEU A 179 -2.29 0.45 -18.58
N ARG A 180 -2.19 0.39 -19.90
CA ARG A 180 -2.25 1.57 -20.77
C ARG A 180 -3.62 2.25 -20.74
N ARG A 181 -4.72 1.48 -20.68
CA ARG A 181 -6.07 2.05 -20.55
C ARG A 181 -6.24 2.77 -19.21
N ILE A 182 -5.75 2.19 -18.13
CA ILE A 182 -5.76 2.82 -16.81
C ILE A 182 -4.97 4.12 -16.85
N LYS A 183 -3.74 4.10 -17.39
CA LYS A 183 -2.93 5.32 -17.53
C LYS A 183 -3.67 6.41 -18.30
N ASN A 184 -4.25 6.08 -19.44
CA ASN A 184 -5.00 7.04 -20.24
C ASN A 184 -6.20 7.63 -19.47
N ALA A 185 -6.91 6.80 -18.69
CA ALA A 185 -8.05 7.25 -17.88
C ALA A 185 -7.59 8.19 -16.75
N VAL A 186 -6.50 7.86 -16.07
CA VAL A 186 -5.90 8.69 -15.01
C VAL A 186 -5.37 10.01 -15.58
N ASP A 187 -4.66 9.97 -16.70
CA ASP A 187 -4.15 11.17 -17.37
C ASP A 187 -5.31 12.08 -17.80
N TYR A 188 -6.34 11.51 -18.42
CA TYR A 188 -7.56 12.25 -18.79
C TYR A 188 -8.24 12.90 -17.58
N TYR A 189 -8.37 12.15 -16.47
CA TYR A 189 -8.93 12.71 -15.23
C TYR A 189 -8.10 13.89 -14.74
N ASN A 190 -6.79 13.73 -14.61
CA ASN A 190 -5.88 14.76 -14.16
C ASN A 190 -5.93 16.03 -15.05
N GLU A 191 -6.00 15.84 -16.37
CA GLU A 191 -6.06 16.96 -17.32
C GLU A 191 -7.41 17.70 -17.25
N LYS A 192 -8.50 16.95 -17.20
CA LYS A 192 -9.85 17.48 -17.23
C LYS A 192 -10.26 18.17 -15.93
N TYR A 193 -10.00 17.53 -14.81
CA TYR A 193 -10.47 18.01 -13.50
C TYR A 193 -9.42 18.81 -12.74
N LYS A 194 -8.16 18.72 -13.12
CA LYS A 194 -7.03 19.46 -12.52
C LYS A 194 -7.07 19.44 -10.99
N PRO A 195 -7.12 18.25 -10.35
CA PRO A 195 -7.23 18.16 -8.90
C PRO A 195 -5.98 18.76 -8.23
N ASP A 196 -6.15 19.35 -7.04
CA ASP A 196 -5.05 19.92 -6.25
C ASP A 196 -3.92 18.91 -6.03
N LYS A 197 -4.29 17.64 -5.80
CA LYS A 197 -3.37 16.50 -5.72
C LYS A 197 -3.52 15.64 -6.96
N LYS A 198 -2.54 15.69 -7.85
CA LYS A 198 -2.51 14.86 -9.04
C LYS A 198 -2.62 13.37 -8.67
N VAL A 199 -3.58 12.67 -9.27
CA VAL A 199 -3.72 11.22 -9.08
C VAL A 199 -2.54 10.51 -9.74
N THR A 200 -1.97 9.53 -9.03
CA THR A 200 -0.84 8.72 -9.48
C THR A 200 -1.14 7.23 -9.34
N THR A 201 -0.39 6.41 -10.07
CA THR A 201 -0.53 4.95 -10.08
C THR A 201 0.73 4.28 -9.54
N CYS A 202 0.55 3.16 -8.85
CA CYS A 202 1.63 2.35 -8.31
C CYS A 202 1.44 0.88 -8.67
N LEU A 203 2.51 0.20 -9.10
CA LEU A 203 2.54 -1.25 -9.32
C LEU A 203 3.30 -1.96 -8.20
N LEU A 204 2.74 -3.08 -7.74
CA LEU A 204 3.45 -4.01 -6.85
C LEU A 204 4.33 -4.94 -7.69
N VAL A 205 5.61 -4.60 -7.82
CA VAL A 205 6.56 -5.34 -8.67
C VAL A 205 7.41 -6.36 -7.92
N SER A 206 7.53 -6.23 -6.60
CA SER A 206 8.20 -7.22 -5.73
C SER A 206 7.30 -8.39 -5.36
N GLU A 207 6.32 -8.70 -6.17
CA GLU A 207 5.29 -9.70 -5.90
C GLU A 207 5.74 -11.10 -6.33
N THR A 208 5.62 -12.06 -5.42
CA THR A 208 5.93 -13.48 -5.65
C THR A 208 4.69 -14.31 -5.95
N CYS A 209 3.49 -13.76 -5.84
CA CYS A 209 2.26 -14.48 -6.14
C CYS A 209 2.21 -14.97 -7.57
N ILE A 210 1.60 -16.15 -7.76
CA ILE A 210 1.33 -16.72 -9.07
C ILE A 210 0.33 -15.84 -9.80
N ASN A 211 0.57 -15.61 -11.09
CA ASN A 211 -0.34 -14.87 -11.94
C ASN A 211 -1.69 -15.59 -12.04
N ASN A 212 -2.78 -14.85 -11.84
CA ASN A 212 -4.15 -15.38 -11.86
C ASN A 212 -4.39 -16.52 -10.87
N CYS A 213 -3.78 -16.50 -9.69
CA CYS A 213 -3.96 -17.50 -8.66
C CYS A 213 -5.46 -17.63 -8.30
N PRO A 214 -6.08 -18.82 -8.45
CA PRO A 214 -7.51 -19.03 -8.16
C PRO A 214 -7.83 -18.87 -6.67
N PHE A 215 -6.84 -19.06 -5.79
CA PHE A 215 -6.99 -18.98 -4.33
C PHE A 215 -6.67 -17.59 -3.77
N LYS A 216 -6.42 -16.60 -4.62
CA LYS A 216 -5.97 -15.27 -4.17
C LYS A 216 -6.95 -14.61 -3.22
N LYS A 217 -8.25 -14.75 -3.50
CA LYS A 217 -9.30 -14.14 -2.67
C LYS A 217 -9.37 -14.77 -1.29
N GLU A 218 -9.28 -16.10 -1.22
CA GLU A 218 -9.24 -16.83 0.05
C GLU A 218 -7.98 -16.46 0.85
N HIS A 219 -6.84 -16.38 0.20
CA HIS A 219 -5.59 -15.99 0.84
C HIS A 219 -5.67 -14.59 1.46
N ASP A 220 -6.19 -13.62 0.73
CA ASP A 220 -6.30 -12.25 1.21
C ASP A 220 -7.29 -12.14 2.40
N SER A 221 -8.37 -12.95 2.39
CA SER A 221 -9.37 -12.96 3.46
C SER A 221 -8.92 -13.74 4.71
N VAL A 222 -8.25 -14.88 4.52
CA VAL A 222 -7.84 -15.77 5.63
C VAL A 222 -6.65 -15.17 6.39
N GLY A 223 -5.71 -14.54 5.69
CA GLY A 223 -4.57 -13.90 6.32
C GLY A 223 -4.96 -12.82 7.33
N GLU A 224 -6.06 -12.12 7.07
CA GLU A 224 -6.59 -11.09 7.97
C GLU A 224 -7.27 -11.67 9.21
N LYS A 225 -7.97 -12.81 9.08
CA LYS A 225 -8.80 -13.37 10.15
C LYS A 225 -8.05 -14.20 11.18
N ILE A 226 -6.99 -14.86 10.77
CA ILE A 226 -6.44 -16.00 11.53
C ILE A 226 -4.95 -15.80 11.84
N GLY A 227 -4.35 -14.74 11.34
CA GLY A 227 -2.93 -14.43 11.53
C GLY A 227 -1.98 -15.30 10.71
N ALA A 228 -0.75 -14.86 10.60
CA ALA A 228 0.29 -15.49 9.79
C ALA A 228 0.62 -16.95 10.17
N GLU A 229 0.36 -17.35 11.42
CA GLU A 229 0.64 -18.71 11.89
C GLU A 229 -0.31 -19.77 11.34
N TYR A 230 -1.61 -19.45 11.26
CA TYR A 230 -2.56 -20.35 10.65
C TYR A 230 -2.35 -20.50 9.14
N PHE A 231 -1.94 -19.42 8.50
CA PHE A 231 -1.57 -19.42 7.09
C PHE A 231 -0.40 -20.36 6.81
N ARG A 232 0.58 -20.42 7.72
CA ARG A 232 1.70 -21.38 7.65
C ARG A 232 1.23 -22.83 7.84
N GLY A 233 0.25 -23.06 8.70
CA GLY A 233 -0.37 -24.38 8.90
C GLY A 233 -1.14 -24.90 7.69
N LEU A 234 -1.72 -24.00 6.89
CA LEU A 234 -2.37 -24.32 5.60
C LEU A 234 -1.39 -24.30 4.42
N SER A 235 -0.10 -24.05 4.65
CA SER A 235 0.90 -23.91 3.60
C SER A 235 1.09 -25.15 2.74
N ASN A 236 0.71 -26.34 3.23
CA ASN A 236 0.68 -27.57 2.42
C ASN A 236 -0.34 -27.52 1.27
N LEU A 237 -1.31 -26.62 1.33
CA LEU A 237 -2.26 -26.31 0.26
C LEU A 237 -1.94 -25.00 -0.45
N SER A 238 -0.89 -24.29 0.00
CA SER A 238 -0.53 -22.98 -0.50
C SER A 238 0.43 -23.05 -1.68
N CYS A 239 0.51 -21.96 -2.40
CA CYS A 239 1.45 -21.76 -3.49
C CYS A 239 2.95 -21.90 -3.10
N ASP A 240 3.27 -22.04 -1.81
CA ASP A 240 4.65 -22.22 -1.36
C ASP A 240 5.29 -23.48 -1.94
N ASN A 241 4.54 -24.57 -2.04
CA ASN A 241 5.03 -25.78 -2.69
C ASN A 241 5.21 -25.60 -4.20
N TRP A 242 4.46 -24.70 -4.83
CA TRP A 242 4.53 -24.45 -6.27
C TRP A 242 5.51 -23.33 -6.62
N ARG A 243 5.78 -22.43 -5.67
CA ARG A 243 6.73 -21.31 -5.88
C ARG A 243 8.14 -21.79 -6.18
N PHE A 244 8.52 -22.94 -5.64
CA PHE A 244 9.91 -23.40 -5.64
C PHE A 244 10.16 -24.56 -6.60
N THR A 245 9.11 -25.24 -7.10
CA THR A 245 9.29 -26.46 -7.87
C THR A 245 9.37 -26.29 -9.38
N ASP A 246 8.76 -25.23 -9.97
CA ASP A 246 8.75 -25.05 -11.42
C ASP A 246 8.75 -23.58 -11.85
N PHE A 247 9.87 -22.93 -11.68
CA PHE A 247 10.05 -21.50 -12.02
C PHE A 247 9.76 -21.15 -13.49
N GLY A 248 9.87 -22.11 -14.42
CA GLY A 248 9.64 -21.89 -15.83
C GLY A 248 8.19 -22.08 -16.30
N LEU A 249 7.38 -22.81 -15.55
CA LEU A 249 6.03 -23.20 -15.96
C LEU A 249 4.93 -22.30 -15.35
N ILE A 250 5.19 -21.73 -14.16
CA ILE A 250 4.20 -20.93 -13.44
C ILE A 250 4.63 -19.46 -13.41
N PRO A 251 4.04 -18.61 -14.26
CA PRO A 251 4.40 -17.19 -14.30
C PRO A 251 3.97 -16.49 -13.00
N ARG A 252 4.89 -15.72 -12.42
CA ARG A 252 4.64 -14.87 -11.26
C ARG A 252 4.26 -13.45 -11.68
N ASN A 253 3.75 -12.68 -10.74
CA ASN A 253 3.26 -11.34 -11.05
C ASN A 253 4.35 -10.26 -11.13
N GLY A 254 5.56 -10.50 -10.64
CA GLY A 254 6.52 -9.41 -10.62
C GLY A 254 7.99 -9.81 -10.55
N VAL A 255 8.39 -10.54 -9.54
CA VAL A 255 9.81 -10.80 -9.24
C VAL A 255 10.59 -11.41 -10.41
N ASP A 256 9.99 -12.33 -11.14
CA ASP A 256 10.60 -12.94 -12.32
C ASP A 256 10.76 -11.95 -13.49
N ILE A 257 9.82 -11.02 -13.65
CA ILE A 257 9.88 -9.99 -14.69
C ILE A 257 10.99 -8.97 -14.37
N VAL A 258 11.05 -8.49 -13.15
CA VAL A 258 12.10 -7.55 -12.71
C VAL A 258 13.50 -8.12 -12.95
N ALA A 259 13.66 -9.43 -12.70
CA ALA A 259 14.94 -10.11 -12.82
C ALA A 259 15.35 -10.39 -14.29
N THR A 260 14.40 -10.59 -15.20
CA THR A 260 14.66 -11.20 -16.50
C THR A 260 14.18 -10.41 -17.72
N ASP A 261 13.24 -9.47 -17.57
CA ASP A 261 12.58 -8.78 -18.69
C ASP A 261 12.72 -7.24 -18.60
N LYS A 262 13.81 -6.72 -19.16
CA LYS A 262 14.07 -5.27 -19.24
C LYS A 262 13.02 -4.52 -20.08
N ASP A 263 12.48 -5.15 -21.11
CA ASP A 263 11.47 -4.52 -21.97
C ASP A 263 10.16 -4.32 -21.22
N MET A 264 9.80 -5.28 -20.37
CA MET A 264 8.64 -5.16 -19.52
C MET A 264 8.84 -4.05 -18.46
N TRP A 265 10.02 -3.96 -17.88
CA TRP A 265 10.37 -2.88 -16.96
C TRP A 265 10.21 -1.50 -17.59
N ASN A 266 10.69 -1.33 -18.83
CA ASN A 266 10.54 -0.09 -19.59
C ASN A 266 9.06 0.25 -19.82
N LYS A 267 8.23 -0.74 -20.22
CA LYS A 267 6.80 -0.57 -20.40
C LYS A 267 6.09 -0.16 -19.10
N TRP A 268 6.41 -0.79 -17.97
CA TRP A 268 5.88 -0.38 -16.69
C TRP A 268 6.27 1.06 -16.34
N SER A 269 7.55 1.41 -16.58
CA SER A 269 8.06 2.75 -16.30
C SER A 269 7.40 3.84 -17.15
N GLU A 270 6.86 3.53 -18.31
CA GLU A 270 6.08 4.45 -19.12
C GLU A 270 4.64 4.59 -18.64
N LEU A 271 4.09 3.55 -18.02
CA LEU A 271 2.66 3.40 -17.76
C LEU A 271 2.26 3.61 -16.30
N THR A 272 3.22 3.72 -15.38
CA THR A 272 2.97 3.92 -13.95
C THR A 272 3.89 4.98 -13.36
N ASP A 273 3.48 5.55 -12.23
CA ASP A 273 4.21 6.64 -11.57
C ASP A 273 5.16 6.17 -10.48
N CYS A 274 4.84 5.04 -9.82
CA CYS A 274 5.74 4.44 -8.82
C CYS A 274 5.64 2.91 -8.77
N PHE A 275 6.58 2.31 -8.04
CA PHE A 275 6.71 0.87 -7.82
C PHE A 275 6.80 0.54 -6.34
N LYS A 276 6.23 -0.63 -5.96
CA LYS A 276 6.27 -1.17 -4.60
C LYS A 276 6.86 -2.57 -4.57
#